data_ecb172529be8113cd3e3c883a2ee1e70
#
_entry.id   ecb172529be8113cd3e3c883a2ee1e70
#
_cell.length_a   1.000
_cell.length_b   1.000
_cell.length_c   1.000
_cell.angle_alpha   90.00
_cell.angle_beta   90.00
_cell.angle_gamma   90.00
#
_symmetry.space_group_name_H-M   'P 1'
#
loop_
_entity.id
_entity.type
_entity.pdbx_description
1 polymer ?
#
loop_
_entity_poly.entity_id
_entity_poly.type
_entity_poly.pdbx_seq_one_letter_code
_entity_poly.pdbx_strand_id
1 'polypeptide(L)'
;MKSYFTFLGRNKLYTAIQFCGLATALGVVILLASYADTEFNIGNNQSYSHQLYAVGYGDEIGMTTGTAQNYSLPFRKIKEWTRLIHIEAANLMVDNQYYQVNGIAADPNFFQMLNYTLIGCDRNKALIGTDEVILSEPFAHKVFGNENPIGRTVMYLNQTPLRVIGVLPAFSSTELLKPIDILIPFKLAEKDYAWMDSYGSTQILITLEEGVTPDVVTRKLLDKYKGYWEYWKEDNSTNRLFWGSSVTRMDEIYFSPLNQYGPFRKGTRKQVQILFSLAFVLLLSAIFNYINLTVSQTSKRVHEMATRRLMGDSAGQIVLRYLAESAIFTTGCFIGGCLVAVITKPYFEYLLSTRIALVSSPAMVTYSLLLWVGIAGISGLLPAIITYKYSPIDIVKGNFRMHNKQLFSRLFIIVQNVISTVLITLGLTMAFQIYHLATLPTGYNTDLVFVKTWELGHTYDKQVILQKRLQALPQVTEVALARKLPFITGHDGVQQPEEEGYSWLHLSDMDSAAFRLLGFEVVERWSDPLPGMVWVTEETCRRYQLSSNRPHFGKKDDKGGYRYNVCGVIRDYRSLSALATPLSDSHGAVMILDPQGYIIRQIVKIQGDRAEALAAIAVLAGKCPKK
;
A
#
# COMPACT_ATOMS: atom_id res chain seq x y z
N MET A 1 -50.00 -6.87 -5.42
CA MET A 1 -49.02 -6.54 -4.37
C MET A 1 -49.34 -7.18 -3.00
N LYS A 2 -50.56 -7.04 -2.41
CA LYS A 2 -50.87 -7.70 -1.12
C LYS A 2 -50.59 -9.21 -1.12
N SER A 3 -50.92 -9.94 -2.19
CA SER A 3 -50.67 -11.37 -2.34
C SER A 3 -49.17 -11.70 -2.27
N TYR A 4 -48.30 -10.86 -2.85
CA TYR A 4 -46.85 -11.07 -2.80
C TYR A 4 -46.27 -10.94 -1.39
N PHE A 5 -46.63 -9.89 -0.67
CA PHE A 5 -46.19 -9.71 0.71
C PHE A 5 -46.71 -10.82 1.65
N THR A 6 -47.96 -11.27 1.44
CA THR A 6 -48.50 -12.42 2.15
C THR A 6 -47.71 -13.70 1.85
N PHE A 7 -47.31 -13.90 0.59
CA PHE A 7 -46.50 -15.03 0.18
C PHE A 7 -45.12 -15.00 0.85
N LEU A 8 -44.44 -13.82 0.85
CA LEU A 8 -43.16 -13.64 1.55
C LEU A 8 -43.30 -13.93 3.05
N GLY A 9 -44.37 -13.42 3.69
CA GLY A 9 -44.65 -13.64 5.11
C GLY A 9 -44.95 -15.09 5.48
N ARG A 10 -45.53 -15.88 4.57
CA ARG A 10 -45.76 -17.32 4.78
C ARG A 10 -44.50 -18.18 4.57
N ASN A 11 -43.53 -17.69 3.79
CA ASN A 11 -42.27 -18.41 3.51
C ASN A 11 -41.07 -17.64 4.13
N LYS A 12 -41.17 -17.27 5.41
CA LYS A 12 -40.20 -16.41 6.12
C LYS A 12 -38.75 -16.87 6.00
N LEU A 13 -38.48 -18.15 6.19
CA LEU A 13 -37.13 -18.72 6.16
C LEU A 13 -36.48 -18.54 4.76
N TYR A 14 -37.20 -18.90 3.70
CA TYR A 14 -36.70 -18.74 2.33
C TYR A 14 -36.50 -17.27 1.96
N THR A 15 -37.44 -16.42 2.36
CA THR A 15 -37.35 -14.97 2.14
C THR A 15 -36.14 -14.38 2.85
N ALA A 16 -35.90 -14.78 4.10
CA ALA A 16 -34.75 -14.32 4.87
C ALA A 16 -33.42 -14.78 4.24
N ILE A 17 -33.31 -16.06 3.86
CA ILE A 17 -32.09 -16.60 3.20
C ILE A 17 -31.82 -15.84 1.88
N GLN A 18 -32.86 -15.63 1.05
CA GLN A 18 -32.72 -14.89 -0.19
C GLN A 18 -32.30 -13.43 0.04
N PHE A 19 -32.96 -12.76 0.97
CA PHE A 19 -32.69 -11.37 1.32
C PHE A 19 -31.27 -11.21 1.87
N CYS A 20 -30.90 -11.98 2.90
CA CYS A 20 -29.57 -11.90 3.51
C CYS A 20 -28.46 -12.25 2.52
N GLY A 21 -28.65 -13.32 1.74
CA GLY A 21 -27.65 -13.76 0.77
C GLY A 21 -27.39 -12.70 -0.33
N LEU A 22 -28.46 -12.17 -0.93
CA LEU A 22 -28.33 -11.17 -1.97
C LEU A 22 -27.87 -9.80 -1.41
N ALA A 23 -28.38 -9.38 -0.25
CA ALA A 23 -27.98 -8.14 0.39
C ALA A 23 -26.49 -8.15 0.79
N THR A 24 -26.01 -9.24 1.39
CA THR A 24 -24.59 -9.37 1.76
C THR A 24 -23.69 -9.34 0.51
N ALA A 25 -24.05 -10.11 -0.53
CA ALA A 25 -23.29 -10.11 -1.78
C ALA A 25 -23.27 -8.73 -2.44
N LEU A 26 -24.40 -8.04 -2.51
CA LEU A 26 -24.47 -6.67 -3.02
C LEU A 26 -23.62 -5.70 -2.19
N GLY A 27 -23.62 -5.84 -0.86
CA GLY A 27 -22.79 -5.02 0.03
C GLY A 27 -21.30 -5.16 -0.26
N VAL A 28 -20.82 -6.40 -0.41
CA VAL A 28 -19.43 -6.68 -0.77
C VAL A 28 -19.11 -6.15 -2.18
N VAL A 29 -20.01 -6.35 -3.14
CA VAL A 29 -19.83 -5.85 -4.52
C VAL A 29 -19.78 -4.33 -4.56
N ILE A 30 -20.65 -3.64 -3.82
CA ILE A 30 -20.63 -2.16 -3.71
C ILE A 30 -19.29 -1.69 -3.15
N LEU A 31 -18.78 -2.32 -2.09
CA LEU A 31 -17.47 -1.97 -1.51
C LEU A 31 -16.32 -2.20 -2.47
N LEU A 32 -16.25 -3.35 -3.12
CA LEU A 32 -15.18 -3.67 -4.05
C LEU A 32 -15.24 -2.82 -5.32
N ALA A 33 -16.45 -2.50 -5.80
CA ALA A 33 -16.64 -1.58 -6.92
C ALA A 33 -16.24 -0.15 -6.54
N SER A 34 -16.62 0.31 -5.34
CA SER A 34 -16.22 1.63 -4.81
C SER A 34 -14.70 1.73 -4.61
N TYR A 35 -14.08 0.65 -4.14
CA TYR A 35 -12.62 0.56 -4.05
C TYR A 35 -11.99 0.67 -5.44
N ALA A 36 -12.44 -0.13 -6.40
CA ALA A 36 -11.91 -0.11 -7.76
C ALA A 36 -12.07 1.27 -8.41
N ASP A 37 -13.25 1.91 -8.25
CA ASP A 37 -13.49 3.26 -8.76
C ASP A 37 -12.57 4.30 -8.10
N THR A 38 -12.36 4.21 -6.77
CA THR A 38 -11.42 5.06 -6.05
C THR A 38 -10.00 4.87 -6.60
N GLU A 39 -9.53 3.64 -6.76
CA GLU A 39 -8.19 3.31 -7.26
C GLU A 39 -7.96 3.80 -8.70
N PHE A 40 -8.94 3.62 -9.59
CA PHE A 40 -8.84 4.09 -10.98
C PHE A 40 -8.91 5.62 -11.12
N ASN A 41 -9.46 6.31 -10.12
CA ASN A 41 -9.54 7.76 -10.11
C ASN A 41 -8.41 8.44 -9.33
N ILE A 42 -7.46 7.68 -8.76
CA ILE A 42 -6.29 8.27 -8.10
C ILE A 42 -5.45 9.03 -9.13
N GLY A 43 -5.15 10.29 -8.81
CA GLY A 43 -4.39 11.19 -9.66
C GLY A 43 -5.23 11.98 -10.66
N ASN A 44 -6.52 11.66 -10.84
CA ASN A 44 -7.39 12.37 -11.78
C ASN A 44 -8.06 13.62 -11.18
N ASN A 45 -7.92 13.84 -9.88
CA ASN A 45 -8.58 14.95 -9.17
C ASN A 45 -7.99 16.32 -9.47
N GLN A 46 -6.74 16.37 -9.93
CA GLN A 46 -6.07 17.62 -10.22
C GLN A 46 -6.48 18.10 -11.61
N SER A 47 -6.97 19.33 -11.72
CA SER A 47 -7.41 19.94 -12.98
C SER A 47 -6.31 19.94 -14.05
N TYR A 48 -5.06 19.83 -13.64
CA TYR A 48 -3.86 19.84 -14.48
C TYR A 48 -3.18 18.47 -14.60
N SER A 49 -3.79 17.40 -14.11
CA SER A 49 -3.16 16.06 -14.10
C SER A 49 -2.67 15.59 -15.48
N HIS A 50 -3.40 15.99 -16.54
CA HIS A 50 -3.04 15.68 -17.92
C HIS A 50 -1.93 16.58 -18.51
N GLN A 51 -1.56 17.66 -17.86
CA GLN A 51 -0.52 18.61 -18.28
C GLN A 51 0.71 18.56 -17.37
N LEU A 52 0.62 17.81 -16.28
CA LEU A 52 1.68 17.64 -15.29
C LEU A 52 2.38 16.30 -15.52
N TYR A 53 3.70 16.34 -15.50
CA TYR A 53 4.55 15.17 -15.69
C TYR A 53 5.59 15.09 -14.59
N ALA A 54 5.91 13.88 -14.15
CA ALA A 54 7.04 13.61 -13.26
C ALA A 54 8.24 13.17 -14.07
N VAL A 55 9.40 13.72 -13.74
CA VAL A 55 10.68 13.35 -14.33
C VAL A 55 11.28 12.23 -13.50
N GLY A 56 11.70 11.18 -14.19
CA GLY A 56 12.36 10.03 -13.59
C GLY A 56 13.63 9.65 -14.32
N TYR A 57 14.36 8.70 -13.77
CA TYR A 57 15.48 8.09 -14.44
C TYR A 57 15.49 6.56 -14.23
N GLY A 58 15.97 5.83 -15.24
CA GLY A 58 15.97 4.38 -15.21
C GLY A 58 14.56 3.81 -15.01
N ASP A 59 14.42 2.98 -14.00
CA ASP A 59 13.15 2.35 -13.59
C ASP A 59 12.44 3.08 -12.44
N GLU A 60 12.83 4.32 -12.14
CA GLU A 60 12.30 5.10 -11.03
C GLU A 60 11.59 6.38 -11.49
N ILE A 61 10.51 6.73 -10.79
CA ILE A 61 9.92 8.05 -10.85
C ILE A 61 10.58 8.89 -9.76
N GLY A 62 11.37 9.86 -10.18
CA GLY A 62 12.17 10.72 -9.31
C GLY A 62 13.64 10.72 -9.71
N MET A 63 14.39 11.59 -9.08
CA MET A 63 15.82 11.78 -9.33
C MET A 63 16.59 11.76 -8.01
N THR A 64 17.92 11.63 -8.10
CA THR A 64 18.78 11.83 -6.92
C THR A 64 18.65 13.26 -6.43
N THR A 65 18.73 13.48 -5.13
CA THR A 65 18.60 14.83 -4.54
C THR A 65 19.66 15.78 -5.10
N GLY A 66 20.90 15.34 -5.24
CA GLY A 66 21.98 16.13 -5.82
C GLY A 66 21.74 16.53 -7.27
N THR A 67 21.24 15.60 -8.11
CA THR A 67 20.86 15.92 -9.49
C THR A 67 19.70 16.91 -9.54
N ALA A 68 18.70 16.73 -8.66
CA ALA A 68 17.55 17.62 -8.58
C ALA A 68 17.92 19.03 -8.08
N GLN A 69 18.87 19.16 -7.16
CA GLN A 69 19.38 20.45 -6.69
C GLN A 69 20.08 21.22 -7.79
N ASN A 70 20.87 20.52 -8.61
CA ASN A 70 21.60 21.11 -9.73
C ASN A 70 20.80 21.10 -11.04
N TYR A 71 19.52 20.73 -10.97
CA TYR A 71 18.65 20.62 -12.12
C TYR A 71 18.25 22.01 -12.63
N SER A 72 19.16 22.62 -13.36
CA SER A 72 18.81 23.76 -14.17
C SER A 72 18.11 23.28 -15.43
N LEU A 73 16.82 23.55 -15.54
CA LEU A 73 16.03 23.25 -16.74
C LEU A 73 16.03 24.44 -17.70
N PRO A 74 17.02 24.61 -18.55
CA PRO A 74 17.03 25.70 -19.54
C PRO A 74 16.26 25.28 -20.80
N PHE A 75 15.28 24.38 -20.68
CA PHE A 75 14.50 23.99 -21.83
C PHE A 75 13.35 24.97 -22.03
N ARG A 76 13.42 25.82 -23.08
CA ARG A 76 12.29 26.66 -23.51
C ARG A 76 10.95 25.93 -23.72
N LYS A 77 10.94 24.59 -23.56
CA LYS A 77 9.77 23.71 -23.74
C LYS A 77 9.14 23.31 -22.41
N ILE A 78 9.74 23.61 -21.29
CA ILE A 78 9.17 23.45 -19.95
C ILE A 78 8.69 24.80 -19.48
N LYS A 79 7.39 24.89 -19.19
CA LYS A 79 6.75 26.11 -18.75
C LYS A 79 7.05 26.40 -17.28
N GLU A 80 6.80 25.41 -16.43
CA GLU A 80 7.00 25.50 -14.98
C GLU A 80 7.53 24.17 -14.45
N TRP A 81 8.19 24.21 -13.30
CA TRP A 81 8.67 23.02 -12.61
C TRP A 81 8.72 23.24 -11.10
N THR A 82 8.58 22.15 -10.32
CA THR A 82 8.70 22.14 -8.87
C THR A 82 9.34 20.84 -8.39
N ARG A 83 10.08 20.92 -7.28
CA ARG A 83 10.72 19.79 -6.64
C ARG A 83 9.95 19.41 -5.39
N LEU A 84 9.90 18.12 -5.12
CA LEU A 84 9.28 17.54 -3.92
C LEU A 84 10.24 16.54 -3.30
N ILE A 85 10.49 16.64 -1.99
CA ILE A 85 11.17 15.60 -1.21
C ILE A 85 10.18 15.04 -0.20
N HIS A 86 10.06 13.72 -0.13
CA HIS A 86 9.27 13.06 0.90
C HIS A 86 10.04 13.04 2.22
N ILE A 87 9.41 13.50 3.27
CA ILE A 87 9.91 13.49 4.63
C ILE A 87 9.22 12.35 5.37
N GLU A 88 9.99 11.35 5.77
CA GLU A 88 9.46 10.18 6.46
C GLU A 88 9.89 10.17 7.92
N ALA A 89 8.91 10.05 8.81
CA ALA A 89 9.12 9.87 10.24
C ALA A 89 10.01 10.95 10.91
N ALA A 90 9.88 12.21 10.48
CA ALA A 90 10.59 13.33 11.12
C ALA A 90 9.99 13.69 12.48
N ASN A 91 10.77 14.31 13.35
CA ASN A 91 10.30 14.79 14.63
C ASN A 91 9.88 16.24 14.56
N LEU A 92 8.68 16.49 15.05
CA LEU A 92 8.15 17.82 15.31
C LEU A 92 7.85 17.95 16.80
N MET A 93 8.41 18.95 17.47
CA MET A 93 8.09 19.24 18.86
C MET A 93 7.14 20.43 18.92
N VAL A 94 6.04 20.26 19.63
CA VAL A 94 5.04 21.30 19.91
C VAL A 94 4.73 21.26 21.41
N ASP A 95 4.83 22.38 22.09
CA ASP A 95 4.59 22.53 23.53
C ASP A 95 5.27 21.43 24.37
N ASN A 96 6.55 21.16 24.10
CA ASN A 96 7.37 20.10 24.73
C ASN A 96 6.89 18.66 24.47
N GLN A 97 5.95 18.45 23.55
CA GLN A 97 5.53 17.11 23.12
C GLN A 97 6.11 16.79 21.74
N TYR A 98 6.61 15.56 21.58
CA TYR A 98 7.19 15.09 20.34
C TYR A 98 6.15 14.34 19.50
N TYR A 99 6.06 14.71 18.24
CA TYR A 99 5.23 14.08 17.24
C TYR A 99 6.09 13.56 16.11
N GLN A 100 5.93 12.30 15.75
CA GLN A 100 6.51 11.77 14.53
C GLN A 100 5.58 12.15 13.38
N VAL A 101 6.11 12.84 12.37
CA VAL A 101 5.35 13.40 11.27
C VAL A 101 5.90 12.92 9.92
N ASN A 102 5.00 12.74 8.98
CA ASN A 102 5.33 12.55 7.58
C ASN A 102 5.02 13.83 6.82
N GLY A 103 5.83 14.17 5.85
CA GLY A 103 5.63 15.43 5.15
C GLY A 103 6.24 15.47 3.76
N ILE A 104 6.16 16.65 3.19
CA ILE A 104 6.81 16.99 1.92
C ILE A 104 7.56 18.29 2.11
N ALA A 105 8.78 18.36 1.58
CA ALA A 105 9.45 19.62 1.31
C ALA A 105 9.23 19.99 -0.15
N ALA A 106 8.82 21.23 -0.44
CA ALA A 106 8.47 21.67 -1.78
C ALA A 106 8.96 23.08 -2.10
N ASP A 107 9.14 23.35 -3.38
CA ASP A 107 9.45 24.69 -3.89
C ASP A 107 8.23 25.64 -3.78
N PRO A 108 8.41 26.96 -3.77
CA PRO A 108 7.33 27.94 -3.58
C PRO A 108 6.20 27.86 -4.62
N ASN A 109 6.48 27.40 -5.83
CA ASN A 109 5.49 27.27 -6.91
C ASN A 109 4.63 25.98 -6.82
N PHE A 110 4.81 25.19 -5.77
CA PHE A 110 4.02 23.96 -5.52
C PHE A 110 2.52 24.20 -5.61
N PHE A 111 2.01 25.23 -4.95
CA PHE A 111 0.58 25.54 -4.94
C PHE A 111 0.03 26.07 -6.27
N GLN A 112 0.89 26.65 -7.10
CA GLN A 112 0.52 27.12 -8.44
C GLN A 112 0.37 25.94 -9.40
N MET A 113 1.27 24.96 -9.30
CA MET A 113 1.27 23.77 -10.17
C MET A 113 0.24 22.74 -9.76
N LEU A 114 0.03 22.52 -8.46
CA LEU A 114 -0.83 21.45 -7.94
C LEU A 114 -2.19 21.93 -7.42
N ASN A 115 -2.50 23.19 -7.52
CA ASN A 115 -3.82 23.79 -7.23
C ASN A 115 -4.46 23.38 -5.89
N TYR A 116 -3.67 23.05 -4.85
CA TYR A 116 -4.21 22.77 -3.52
C TYR A 116 -4.78 24.02 -2.87
N THR A 117 -5.86 23.87 -2.12
CA THR A 117 -6.41 24.93 -1.27
C THR A 117 -5.52 25.11 -0.05
N LEU A 118 -5.21 26.37 0.29
CA LEU A 118 -4.45 26.72 1.48
C LEU A 118 -5.29 27.69 2.33
N ILE A 119 -5.43 27.38 3.62
CA ILE A 119 -6.18 28.20 4.57
C ILE A 119 -5.17 29.02 5.38
N GLY A 120 -5.37 30.34 5.46
CA GLY A 120 -4.60 31.24 6.33
C GLY A 120 -3.40 31.93 5.69
N CYS A 121 -3.00 31.55 4.49
CA CYS A 121 -1.93 32.17 3.74
C CYS A 121 -2.27 32.25 2.25
N ASP A 122 -1.72 33.28 1.57
CA ASP A 122 -1.78 33.37 0.12
C ASP A 122 -0.85 32.29 -0.49
N ARG A 123 -1.38 31.49 -1.41
CA ARG A 123 -0.63 30.43 -2.11
C ARG A 123 0.64 30.91 -2.78
N ASN A 124 0.64 32.16 -3.29
CA ASN A 124 1.78 32.73 -3.99
C ASN A 124 2.89 33.20 -3.04
N LYS A 125 2.61 33.25 -1.75
CA LYS A 125 3.55 33.70 -0.70
C LYS A 125 3.98 32.56 0.21
N ALA A 126 3.44 31.38 0.03
CA ALA A 126 3.75 30.21 0.85
C ALA A 126 5.08 29.56 0.42
N LEU A 127 5.82 29.00 1.38
CA LEU A 127 7.08 28.26 1.18
C LEU A 127 8.25 29.10 0.63
N ILE A 128 8.20 30.43 0.76
CA ILE A 128 9.28 31.34 0.35
C ILE A 128 10.33 31.47 1.44
N GLY A 129 9.90 31.60 2.69
CA GLY A 129 10.78 31.67 3.87
C GLY A 129 11.34 30.29 4.25
N THR A 130 12.45 30.32 5.01
CA THR A 130 13.04 29.08 5.56
C THR A 130 12.55 28.74 6.97
N ASP A 131 11.68 29.58 7.53
CA ASP A 131 11.10 29.45 8.87
C ASP A 131 9.60 29.10 8.84
N GLU A 132 9.10 28.59 7.71
CA GLU A 132 7.69 28.36 7.46
C GLU A 132 7.34 26.87 7.54
N VAL A 133 6.13 26.57 8.05
CA VAL A 133 5.52 25.25 7.98
C VAL A 133 4.02 25.39 7.73
N ILE A 134 3.48 24.49 6.92
CA ILE A 134 2.06 24.31 6.70
C ILE A 134 1.69 22.98 7.30
N LEU A 135 0.65 22.94 8.13
CA LEU A 135 0.15 21.72 8.76
C LEU A 135 -1.03 21.18 7.96
N SER A 136 -1.18 19.86 7.91
CA SER A 136 -2.45 19.30 7.44
C SER A 136 -3.54 19.49 8.49
N GLU A 137 -4.79 19.66 8.05
CA GLU A 137 -5.94 19.84 8.94
C GLU A 137 -6.07 18.70 9.97
N PRO A 138 -5.93 17.40 9.59
CA PRO A 138 -5.98 16.31 10.56
C PRO A 138 -4.87 16.38 11.61
N PHE A 139 -3.67 16.80 11.21
CA PHE A 139 -2.54 16.92 12.13
C PHE A 139 -2.68 18.16 13.02
N ALA A 140 -3.10 19.30 12.46
CA ALA A 140 -3.39 20.51 13.22
C ALA A 140 -4.44 20.25 14.31
N HIS A 141 -5.51 19.55 13.95
CA HIS A 141 -6.56 19.15 14.91
C HIS A 141 -6.05 18.20 16.00
N LYS A 142 -5.17 17.26 15.63
CA LYS A 142 -4.55 16.33 16.57
C LYS A 142 -3.68 17.03 17.63
N VAL A 143 -2.97 18.09 17.23
CA VAL A 143 -1.99 18.78 18.08
C VAL A 143 -2.60 19.95 18.83
N PHE A 144 -3.41 20.78 18.16
CA PHE A 144 -3.97 22.01 18.72
C PHE A 144 -5.48 21.92 19.06
N GLY A 145 -6.11 20.75 18.78
CA GLY A 145 -7.55 20.59 18.96
C GLY A 145 -8.33 21.57 18.08
N ASN A 146 -9.16 22.41 18.68
CA ASN A 146 -9.95 23.43 17.99
C ASN A 146 -9.28 24.83 18.00
N GLU A 147 -8.07 24.95 18.57
CA GLU A 147 -7.36 26.22 18.56
C GLU A 147 -6.77 26.52 17.19
N ASN A 148 -6.65 27.82 16.86
CA ASN A 148 -6.04 28.24 15.61
C ASN A 148 -4.51 28.00 15.65
N PRO A 149 -3.97 27.13 14.79
CA PRO A 149 -2.54 26.86 14.76
C PRO A 149 -1.71 27.95 14.07
N ILE A 150 -2.33 28.85 13.30
CA ILE A 150 -1.63 29.85 12.47
C ILE A 150 -0.91 30.86 13.36
N GLY A 151 0.37 31.09 13.07
CA GLY A 151 1.24 31.97 13.83
C GLY A 151 1.96 31.28 15.02
N ARG A 152 1.56 30.05 15.39
CA ARG A 152 2.28 29.26 16.40
C ARG A 152 3.64 28.81 15.88
N THR A 153 4.58 28.59 16.79
CA THR A 153 5.93 28.09 16.47
C THR A 153 6.03 26.64 16.87
N VAL A 154 6.59 25.83 15.99
CA VAL A 154 6.89 24.42 16.21
C VAL A 154 8.38 24.17 15.97
N MET A 155 8.99 23.19 16.62
CA MET A 155 10.40 22.89 16.44
C MET A 155 10.58 21.67 15.54
N TYR A 156 11.17 21.87 14.39
CA TYR A 156 11.47 20.81 13.42
C TYR A 156 12.85 20.21 13.71
N LEU A 157 12.93 18.87 13.77
CA LEU A 157 14.17 18.11 14.10
C LEU A 157 14.88 18.60 15.37
N ASN A 158 14.12 19.14 16.34
CA ASN A 158 14.61 19.66 17.63
C ASN A 158 15.58 20.86 17.53
N GLN A 159 15.75 21.44 16.35
CA GLN A 159 16.77 22.49 16.11
C GLN A 159 16.22 23.71 15.37
N THR A 160 15.23 23.52 14.51
CA THR A 160 14.77 24.59 13.61
C THR A 160 13.37 25.05 14.03
N PRO A 161 13.23 26.28 14.55
CA PRO A 161 11.92 26.85 14.83
C PRO A 161 11.21 27.19 13.50
N LEU A 162 10.00 26.68 13.33
CA LEU A 162 9.16 26.95 12.16
C LEU A 162 7.85 27.58 12.62
N ARG A 163 7.42 28.62 11.92
CA ARG A 163 6.14 29.28 12.13
C ARG A 163 5.06 28.66 11.25
N VAL A 164 3.95 28.29 11.84
CA VAL A 164 2.78 27.81 11.11
C VAL A 164 2.15 28.97 10.33
N ILE A 165 2.24 28.91 8.99
CA ILE A 165 1.71 29.96 8.12
C ILE A 165 0.33 29.61 7.55
N GLY A 166 -0.06 28.36 7.54
CA GLY A 166 -1.33 27.92 6.98
C GLY A 166 -1.68 26.48 7.31
N VAL A 167 -2.89 26.12 6.92
CA VAL A 167 -3.43 24.76 7.07
C VAL A 167 -3.88 24.24 5.71
N LEU A 168 -3.44 23.03 5.38
CA LEU A 168 -3.82 22.30 4.17
C LEU A 168 -4.99 21.38 4.51
N PRO A 169 -6.13 21.47 3.81
CA PRO A 169 -7.25 20.55 3.99
C PRO A 169 -6.82 19.09 3.83
N ALA A 170 -7.56 18.18 4.47
CA ALA A 170 -7.30 16.75 4.34
C ALA A 170 -7.36 16.31 2.87
N PHE A 171 -6.39 15.50 2.45
CA PHE A 171 -6.38 14.96 1.09
C PHE A 171 -7.57 14.03 0.86
N SER A 172 -8.12 14.09 -0.34
CA SER A 172 -9.19 13.18 -0.76
C SER A 172 -8.69 11.74 -0.90
N SER A 173 -9.63 10.78 -0.95
CA SER A 173 -9.28 9.36 -1.16
C SER A 173 -8.64 9.09 -2.52
N THR A 174 -8.89 9.95 -3.51
CA THR A 174 -8.39 9.85 -4.88
C THR A 174 -7.13 10.70 -5.13
N GLU A 175 -6.56 11.26 -4.07
CA GLU A 175 -5.31 12.03 -4.16
C GLU A 175 -4.11 11.12 -4.45
N LEU A 176 -3.23 11.55 -5.37
CA LEU A 176 -2.01 10.82 -5.73
C LEU A 176 -0.93 10.94 -4.65
N LEU A 177 -0.83 12.09 -3.99
CA LEU A 177 0.10 12.26 -2.89
C LEU A 177 -0.33 11.44 -1.67
N LYS A 178 0.65 10.85 -0.99
CA LYS A 178 0.43 10.21 0.32
C LYS A 178 -0.08 11.25 1.32
N PRO A 179 -0.91 10.86 2.31
CA PRO A 179 -1.27 11.76 3.39
C PRO A 179 -0.03 12.31 4.08
N ILE A 180 0.00 13.61 4.29
CA ILE A 180 1.08 14.31 4.97
C ILE A 180 0.57 14.96 6.24
N ASP A 181 1.47 15.16 7.21
CA ASP A 181 1.23 15.92 8.42
C ASP A 181 1.74 17.36 8.26
N ILE A 182 2.89 17.53 7.57
CA ILE A 182 3.54 18.82 7.36
C ILE A 182 3.97 19.03 5.91
N LEU A 183 4.00 20.30 5.50
CA LEU A 183 4.62 20.76 4.26
C LEU A 183 5.59 21.89 4.61
N ILE A 184 6.86 21.77 4.22
CA ILE A 184 7.93 22.71 4.52
C ILE A 184 8.62 23.20 3.23
N PRO A 185 9.32 24.34 3.27
CA PRO A 185 10.10 24.81 2.14
C PRO A 185 11.21 23.83 1.73
N PHE A 186 11.41 23.64 0.44
CA PHE A 186 12.41 22.72 -0.11
C PHE A 186 13.82 23.02 0.43
N LYS A 187 14.17 24.29 0.61
CA LYS A 187 15.46 24.73 1.18
C LYS A 187 15.80 24.12 2.54
N LEU A 188 14.80 23.76 3.36
CA LEU A 188 15.05 23.11 4.65
C LEU A 188 15.45 21.63 4.52
N ALA A 189 15.11 21.02 3.40
CA ALA A 189 15.47 19.63 3.10
C ALA A 189 16.72 19.56 2.20
N GLU A 190 17.21 20.69 1.69
CA GLU A 190 18.47 20.74 0.96
C GLU A 190 19.62 20.38 1.91
N LYS A 191 20.40 19.40 1.51
CA LYS A 191 21.65 19.00 2.19
C LYS A 191 22.74 19.03 1.14
N ASP A 192 23.99 19.19 1.59
CA ASP A 192 25.16 19.00 0.74
C ASP A 192 25.32 17.51 0.41
N TYR A 193 24.44 17.02 -0.46
CA TYR A 193 24.57 15.68 -1.02
C TYR A 193 25.49 15.73 -2.23
N ALA A 194 26.44 14.81 -2.29
CA ALA A 194 27.07 14.49 -3.56
C ALA A 194 25.94 14.18 -4.58
N TRP A 195 26.11 14.63 -5.79
CA TRP A 195 25.08 14.52 -6.85
C TRP A 195 24.56 13.09 -7.12
N MET A 196 25.20 12.09 -6.55
CA MET A 196 24.84 10.66 -6.64
C MET A 196 24.12 10.12 -5.40
N ASP A 197 24.00 10.87 -4.32
CA ASP A 197 23.39 10.39 -3.10
C ASP A 197 21.85 10.47 -3.14
N SER A 198 21.18 9.48 -2.60
CA SER A 198 19.71 9.37 -2.47
C SER A 198 18.95 9.13 -3.77
N TYR A 199 19.03 7.93 -4.30
CA TYR A 199 18.25 7.47 -5.45
C TYR A 199 16.75 7.74 -5.28
N GLY A 200 16.13 8.32 -6.32
CA GLY A 200 14.68 8.44 -6.45
C GLY A 200 13.96 9.27 -5.37
N SER A 201 14.69 9.86 -4.43
CA SER A 201 14.12 10.54 -3.26
C SER A 201 13.46 11.87 -3.59
N THR A 202 13.92 12.57 -4.64
CA THR A 202 13.41 13.86 -5.07
C THR A 202 12.57 13.71 -6.33
N GLN A 203 11.34 14.16 -6.25
CA GLN A 203 10.44 14.22 -7.39
C GLN A 203 10.57 15.60 -8.06
N ILE A 204 10.64 15.60 -9.38
CA ILE A 204 10.58 16.84 -10.18
C ILE A 204 9.31 16.77 -11.01
N LEU A 205 8.41 17.69 -10.76
CA LEU A 205 7.21 17.86 -11.56
C LEU A 205 7.42 19.00 -12.57
N ILE A 206 6.97 18.79 -13.79
CA ILE A 206 7.07 19.76 -14.88
C ILE A 206 5.73 19.93 -15.60
N THR A 207 5.49 21.14 -16.09
CA THR A 207 4.46 21.42 -17.10
C THR A 207 5.14 21.71 -18.43
N LEU A 208 4.53 21.27 -19.51
CA LEU A 208 5.07 21.45 -20.85
C LEU A 208 4.41 22.64 -21.54
N GLU A 209 5.15 23.31 -22.45
CA GLU A 209 4.59 24.28 -23.37
C GLU A 209 3.60 23.61 -24.36
N GLU A 210 2.65 24.39 -24.89
CA GLU A 210 1.67 23.87 -25.82
C GLU A 210 2.33 23.24 -27.05
N GLY A 211 1.86 22.04 -27.43
CA GLY A 211 2.38 21.27 -28.56
C GLY A 211 3.69 20.51 -28.29
N VAL A 212 4.23 20.55 -27.08
CA VAL A 212 5.42 19.78 -26.70
C VAL A 212 5.01 18.42 -26.18
N THR A 213 5.59 17.35 -26.73
CA THR A 213 5.35 15.98 -26.27
C THR A 213 6.39 15.55 -25.22
N PRO A 214 6.03 14.66 -24.27
CA PRO A 214 6.96 14.10 -23.29
C PRO A 214 8.24 13.52 -23.90
N ASP A 215 8.14 12.85 -25.05
CA ASP A 215 9.28 12.23 -25.75
C ASP A 215 10.36 13.22 -26.17
N VAL A 216 9.98 14.46 -26.49
CA VAL A 216 10.94 15.51 -26.85
C VAL A 216 11.73 15.93 -25.62
N VAL A 217 11.10 16.01 -24.46
CA VAL A 217 11.76 16.34 -23.19
C VAL A 217 12.64 15.17 -22.75
N THR A 218 12.14 13.94 -22.82
CA THR A 218 12.89 12.72 -22.52
C THR A 218 14.19 12.65 -23.31
N ARG A 219 14.13 12.84 -24.63
CA ARG A 219 15.34 12.86 -25.48
C ARG A 219 16.34 13.92 -25.06
N LYS A 220 15.90 15.13 -24.76
CA LYS A 220 16.77 16.21 -24.29
C LYS A 220 17.40 15.93 -22.93
N LEU A 221 16.66 15.26 -22.03
CA LEU A 221 17.20 14.84 -20.75
C LEU A 221 18.28 13.75 -20.94
N LEU A 222 18.03 12.79 -21.83
CA LEU A 222 19.00 11.76 -22.20
C LEU A 222 20.29 12.38 -22.76
N ASP A 223 20.16 13.33 -23.67
CA ASP A 223 21.31 14.03 -24.25
C ASP A 223 22.09 14.84 -23.20
N LYS A 224 21.37 15.56 -22.32
CA LYS A 224 21.99 16.39 -21.26
C LYS A 224 22.78 15.54 -20.26
N TYR A 225 22.26 14.39 -19.89
CA TYR A 225 22.88 13.49 -18.91
C TYR A 225 23.64 12.34 -19.57
N LYS A 226 23.99 12.46 -20.87
CA LYS A 226 24.67 11.40 -21.62
C LYS A 226 25.94 10.91 -20.96
N GLY A 227 26.82 11.80 -20.52
CA GLY A 227 28.06 11.44 -19.84
C GLY A 227 27.84 10.72 -18.50
N TYR A 228 26.75 11.06 -17.79
CA TYR A 228 26.34 10.35 -16.58
C TYR A 228 25.92 8.91 -16.87
N TRP A 229 25.09 8.72 -17.90
CA TRP A 229 24.65 7.39 -18.32
C TRP A 229 25.80 6.54 -18.87
N GLU A 230 26.77 7.17 -19.56
CA GLU A 230 27.97 6.49 -20.07
C GLU A 230 28.88 6.02 -18.93
N TYR A 231 29.07 6.82 -17.88
CA TYR A 231 29.81 6.44 -16.68
C TYR A 231 29.23 5.17 -16.05
N TRP A 232 27.92 5.12 -15.88
CA TRP A 232 27.26 3.91 -15.32
C TRP A 232 27.27 2.70 -16.27
N LYS A 233 27.37 2.91 -17.57
CA LYS A 233 27.55 1.84 -18.54
C LYS A 233 28.91 1.17 -18.42
N GLU A 234 29.96 1.95 -18.24
CA GLU A 234 31.32 1.44 -18.09
C GLU A 234 31.50 0.67 -16.78
N ASP A 235 30.69 0.95 -15.76
CA ASP A 235 30.70 0.25 -14.48
C ASP A 235 30.00 -1.13 -14.53
N ASN A 236 29.73 -1.66 -15.72
CA ASN A 236 29.22 -3.02 -15.97
C ASN A 236 28.03 -3.47 -15.12
N SER A 237 27.19 -2.56 -14.63
CA SER A 237 25.95 -2.97 -14.02
C SER A 237 25.03 -3.51 -15.11
N THR A 238 24.81 -4.81 -15.12
CA THR A 238 23.98 -5.54 -16.08
C THR A 238 22.51 -5.11 -16.09
N ASN A 239 22.15 -4.18 -15.24
CA ASN A 239 20.77 -3.71 -15.08
C ASN A 239 20.49 -2.56 -16.05
N ARG A 240 20.12 -2.88 -17.30
CA ARG A 240 19.67 -1.92 -18.32
C ARG A 240 18.53 -1.00 -17.86
N LEU A 241 17.89 -1.32 -16.74
CA LEU A 241 16.80 -0.56 -16.12
C LEU A 241 17.25 0.80 -15.56
N PHE A 242 18.55 0.95 -15.22
CA PHE A 242 19.11 2.20 -14.70
C PHE A 242 19.47 3.24 -15.76
N TRP A 243 19.35 2.91 -17.05
CA TRP A 243 19.82 3.77 -18.12
C TRP A 243 18.68 4.46 -18.83
N GLY A 244 18.53 5.72 -18.57
CA GLY A 244 17.59 6.54 -19.30
C GLY A 244 16.90 7.57 -18.43
N SER A 245 16.23 8.49 -19.07
CA SER A 245 15.31 9.42 -18.42
C SER A 245 13.90 9.09 -18.85
N SER A 246 12.96 9.26 -17.95
CA SER A 246 11.53 9.07 -18.21
C SER A 246 10.77 10.34 -17.87
N VAL A 247 9.69 10.58 -18.61
CA VAL A 247 8.73 11.64 -18.31
C VAL A 247 7.35 11.00 -18.30
N THR A 248 6.81 10.82 -17.10
CA THR A 248 5.57 10.10 -16.86
C THR A 248 4.47 11.08 -16.52
N ARG A 249 3.32 10.96 -17.17
CA ARG A 249 2.16 11.82 -16.90
C ARG A 249 1.59 11.53 -15.50
N MET A 250 1.13 12.58 -14.80
CA MET A 250 0.73 12.51 -13.40
C MET A 250 -0.39 11.49 -13.12
N ASP A 251 -1.37 11.39 -14.03
CA ASP A 251 -2.48 10.43 -13.93
C ASP A 251 -2.08 8.98 -14.22
N GLU A 252 -0.90 8.75 -14.80
CA GLU A 252 -0.37 7.42 -15.06
C GLU A 252 0.57 6.92 -13.95
N ILE A 253 1.05 7.82 -13.07
CA ILE A 253 2.03 7.50 -12.03
C ILE A 253 1.54 6.39 -11.11
N TYR A 254 0.28 6.44 -10.69
CA TYR A 254 -0.27 5.52 -9.70
C TYR A 254 -0.11 4.04 -10.09
N PHE A 255 -0.36 3.71 -11.35
CA PHE A 255 -0.24 2.36 -11.90
C PHE A 255 1.03 2.13 -12.72
N SER A 256 1.97 3.08 -12.68
CA SER A 256 3.24 2.92 -13.38
C SER A 256 4.01 1.70 -12.86
N PRO A 257 4.65 0.91 -13.74
CA PRO A 257 5.56 -0.16 -13.32
C PRO A 257 6.83 0.38 -12.66
N LEU A 258 7.16 1.67 -12.85
CA LEU A 258 8.35 2.29 -12.32
C LEU A 258 8.33 2.35 -10.79
N ASN A 259 9.50 2.25 -10.19
CA ASN A 259 9.66 2.35 -8.73
C ASN A 259 9.41 3.79 -8.25
N GLN A 260 8.86 3.91 -7.05
CA GLN A 260 8.50 5.19 -6.46
C GLN A 260 8.96 5.21 -5.01
N TYR A 261 9.98 6.00 -4.73
CA TYR A 261 10.48 6.23 -3.35
C TYR A 261 10.01 7.56 -2.76
N GLY A 262 9.20 8.30 -3.52
CA GLY A 262 8.76 9.64 -3.18
C GLY A 262 7.38 9.70 -2.51
N PRO A 263 6.75 10.89 -2.53
CA PRO A 263 5.50 11.18 -1.87
C PRO A 263 4.26 10.60 -2.57
N PHE A 264 4.42 9.95 -3.73
CA PHE A 264 3.30 9.42 -4.47
C PHE A 264 2.82 8.07 -3.93
N ARG A 265 1.52 7.85 -4.01
CA ARG A 265 0.91 6.53 -3.80
C ARG A 265 1.19 5.65 -5.01
N LYS A 266 1.30 4.34 -4.77
CA LYS A 266 1.48 3.33 -5.81
C LYS A 266 0.43 2.24 -5.66
N GLY A 267 -0.23 1.92 -6.76
CA GLY A 267 -1.18 0.83 -6.87
C GLY A 267 -0.73 -0.23 -7.87
N THR A 268 -1.37 -1.39 -7.79
CA THR A 268 -1.13 -2.48 -8.73
C THR A 268 -2.40 -2.76 -9.53
N ARG A 269 -2.39 -2.44 -10.82
CA ARG A 269 -3.55 -2.66 -11.71
C ARG A 269 -4.05 -4.11 -11.67
N LYS A 270 -3.13 -5.09 -11.56
CA LYS A 270 -3.47 -6.51 -11.41
C LYS A 270 -4.28 -6.79 -10.14
N GLN A 271 -3.93 -6.16 -9.01
CA GLN A 271 -4.65 -6.34 -7.74
C GLN A 271 -6.10 -5.84 -7.87
N VAL A 272 -6.30 -4.66 -8.44
CA VAL A 272 -7.65 -4.10 -8.67
C VAL A 272 -8.45 -5.00 -9.61
N GLN A 273 -7.84 -5.51 -10.68
CA GLN A 273 -8.49 -6.44 -11.61
C GLN A 273 -8.90 -7.76 -10.94
N ILE A 274 -8.03 -8.33 -10.09
CA ILE A 274 -8.34 -9.56 -9.34
C ILE A 274 -9.52 -9.32 -8.39
N LEU A 275 -9.51 -8.24 -7.62
CA LEU A 275 -10.59 -7.90 -6.68
C LEU A 275 -11.91 -7.64 -7.42
N PHE A 276 -11.86 -6.93 -8.56
CA PHE A 276 -13.03 -6.71 -9.39
C PHE A 276 -13.59 -8.01 -9.98
N SER A 277 -12.72 -8.90 -10.47
CA SER A 277 -13.11 -10.22 -10.97
C SER A 277 -13.74 -11.07 -9.87
N LEU A 278 -13.20 -11.03 -8.65
CA LEU A 278 -13.76 -11.70 -7.48
C LEU A 278 -15.15 -11.17 -7.14
N ALA A 279 -15.31 -9.84 -7.12
CA ALA A 279 -16.61 -9.20 -6.91
C ALA A 279 -17.65 -9.65 -7.95
N PHE A 280 -17.25 -9.72 -9.22
CA PHE A 280 -18.11 -10.19 -10.31
C PHE A 280 -18.54 -11.65 -10.12
N VAL A 281 -17.61 -12.55 -9.77
CA VAL A 281 -17.90 -13.96 -9.51
C VAL A 281 -18.83 -14.14 -8.32
N LEU A 282 -18.61 -13.41 -7.22
CA LEU A 282 -19.49 -13.40 -6.05
C LEU A 282 -20.89 -12.92 -6.40
N LEU A 283 -20.98 -11.83 -7.17
CA LEU A 283 -22.28 -11.32 -7.65
C LEU A 283 -23.01 -12.35 -8.50
N LEU A 284 -22.32 -12.97 -9.45
CA LEU A 284 -22.89 -13.99 -10.32
C LEU A 284 -23.43 -15.17 -9.50
N SER A 285 -22.66 -15.63 -8.52
CA SER A 285 -23.08 -16.70 -7.60
C SER A 285 -24.34 -16.31 -6.80
N ALA A 286 -24.41 -15.07 -6.30
CA ALA A 286 -25.57 -14.58 -5.57
C ALA A 286 -26.82 -14.45 -6.45
N ILE A 287 -26.65 -13.97 -7.70
CA ILE A 287 -27.73 -13.90 -8.68
C ILE A 287 -28.25 -15.31 -9.01
N PHE A 288 -27.37 -16.26 -9.25
CA PHE A 288 -27.76 -17.65 -9.53
C PHE A 288 -28.51 -18.27 -8.35
N ASN A 289 -28.06 -18.04 -7.13
CA ASN A 289 -28.79 -18.49 -5.94
C ASN A 289 -30.18 -17.87 -5.87
N TYR A 290 -30.29 -16.54 -6.08
CA TYR A 290 -31.57 -15.83 -6.08
C TYR A 290 -32.50 -16.36 -7.17
N ILE A 291 -32.02 -16.53 -8.39
CA ILE A 291 -32.81 -17.08 -9.53
C ILE A 291 -33.28 -18.49 -9.19
N ASN A 292 -32.40 -19.36 -8.74
CA ASN A 292 -32.71 -20.76 -8.43
C ASN A 292 -33.81 -20.89 -7.37
N LEU A 293 -33.71 -20.10 -6.28
CA LEU A 293 -34.72 -20.06 -5.23
C LEU A 293 -36.05 -19.46 -5.75
N THR A 294 -36.01 -18.41 -6.57
CA THR A 294 -37.20 -17.78 -7.16
C THR A 294 -37.91 -18.75 -8.09
N VAL A 295 -37.18 -19.42 -8.99
CA VAL A 295 -37.74 -20.45 -9.89
C VAL A 295 -38.31 -21.62 -9.09
N SER A 296 -37.65 -22.04 -8.01
CA SER A 296 -38.16 -23.07 -7.12
C SER A 296 -39.52 -22.72 -6.49
N GLN A 297 -39.68 -21.45 -6.11
CA GLN A 297 -40.93 -20.95 -5.52
C GLN A 297 -42.03 -20.69 -6.57
N THR A 298 -41.67 -20.54 -7.85
CA THR A 298 -42.62 -20.28 -8.93
C THR A 298 -43.72 -21.39 -8.99
N SER A 299 -43.37 -22.65 -8.71
CA SER A 299 -44.34 -23.76 -8.70
C SER A 299 -45.50 -23.57 -7.70
N LYS A 300 -45.25 -22.90 -6.55
CA LYS A 300 -46.26 -22.56 -5.57
C LYS A 300 -47.19 -21.44 -5.99
N ARG A 301 -46.74 -20.60 -6.94
CA ARG A 301 -47.44 -19.39 -7.43
C ARG A 301 -48.09 -19.61 -8.79
N VAL A 302 -47.72 -20.66 -9.50
CA VAL A 302 -48.26 -20.97 -10.84
C VAL A 302 -49.79 -21.07 -10.82
N HIS A 303 -50.38 -21.70 -9.80
CA HIS A 303 -51.84 -21.78 -9.65
C HIS A 303 -52.51 -20.40 -9.55
N GLU A 304 -51.93 -19.45 -8.76
CA GLU A 304 -52.44 -18.08 -8.66
C GLU A 304 -52.41 -17.40 -10.03
N MET A 305 -51.29 -17.51 -10.76
CA MET A 305 -51.13 -16.91 -12.07
C MET A 305 -52.02 -17.54 -13.13
N ALA A 306 -52.21 -18.84 -13.10
CA ALA A 306 -53.14 -19.55 -13.98
C ALA A 306 -54.59 -19.10 -13.77
N THR A 307 -55.01 -18.97 -12.50
CA THR A 307 -56.37 -18.47 -12.16
C THR A 307 -56.58 -17.05 -12.67
N ARG A 308 -55.57 -16.17 -12.56
CA ARG A 308 -55.63 -14.79 -13.09
C ARG A 308 -55.73 -14.77 -14.61
N ARG A 309 -54.96 -15.63 -15.30
CA ARG A 309 -55.10 -15.74 -16.77
C ARG A 309 -56.49 -16.20 -17.20
N LEU A 310 -57.09 -17.12 -16.45
CA LEU A 310 -58.47 -17.54 -16.70
C LEU A 310 -59.50 -16.43 -16.40
N MET A 311 -59.17 -15.52 -15.52
CA MET A 311 -59.97 -14.29 -15.19
C MET A 311 -59.73 -13.15 -16.16
N GLY A 312 -58.84 -13.28 -17.16
CA GLY A 312 -58.67 -12.30 -18.22
C GLY A 312 -57.36 -11.48 -18.16
N ASP A 313 -56.43 -11.77 -17.24
CA ASP A 313 -55.13 -11.09 -17.23
C ASP A 313 -54.35 -11.40 -18.51
N SER A 314 -53.83 -10.38 -19.17
CA SER A 314 -52.97 -10.52 -20.36
C SER A 314 -51.56 -11.00 -19.98
N ALA A 315 -50.85 -11.58 -20.98
CA ALA A 315 -49.45 -11.98 -20.81
C ALA A 315 -48.56 -10.85 -20.32
N GLY A 316 -48.73 -9.65 -20.87
CA GLY A 316 -47.98 -8.46 -20.49
C GLY A 316 -48.22 -8.04 -19.03
N GLN A 317 -49.46 -8.14 -18.55
CA GLN A 317 -49.78 -7.85 -17.16
C GLN A 317 -49.12 -8.81 -16.17
N ILE A 318 -49.01 -10.09 -16.52
CA ILE A 318 -48.32 -11.09 -15.71
C ILE A 318 -46.81 -10.82 -15.68
N VAL A 319 -46.20 -10.52 -16.85
CA VAL A 319 -44.78 -10.17 -16.94
C VAL A 319 -44.49 -8.92 -16.11
N LEU A 320 -45.29 -7.84 -16.28
CA LEU A 320 -45.12 -6.59 -15.53
C LEU A 320 -45.25 -6.81 -14.01
N ARG A 321 -46.11 -7.72 -13.60
CA ARG A 321 -46.30 -8.07 -12.20
C ARG A 321 -45.05 -8.77 -11.63
N TYR A 322 -44.49 -9.78 -12.32
CA TYR A 322 -43.26 -10.43 -11.90
C TYR A 322 -42.09 -9.46 -11.86
N LEU A 323 -41.98 -8.55 -12.83
CA LEU A 323 -40.97 -7.49 -12.84
C LEU A 323 -41.12 -6.54 -11.64
N ALA A 324 -42.36 -6.09 -11.37
CA ALA A 324 -42.60 -5.20 -10.23
C ALA A 324 -42.30 -5.87 -8.87
N GLU A 325 -42.67 -7.15 -8.71
CA GLU A 325 -42.38 -7.92 -7.51
C GLU A 325 -40.86 -8.14 -7.33
N SER A 326 -40.15 -8.47 -8.41
CA SER A 326 -38.70 -8.60 -8.44
C SER A 326 -38.01 -7.25 -8.14
N ALA A 327 -38.48 -6.15 -8.73
CA ALA A 327 -37.94 -4.83 -8.49
C ALA A 327 -38.06 -4.41 -7.02
N ILE A 328 -39.22 -4.65 -6.38
CA ILE A 328 -39.42 -4.34 -4.96
C ILE A 328 -38.45 -5.15 -4.08
N PHE A 329 -38.35 -6.46 -4.32
CA PHE A 329 -37.46 -7.32 -3.55
C PHE A 329 -35.99 -6.94 -3.74
N THR A 330 -35.57 -6.70 -4.97
CA THR A 330 -34.21 -6.27 -5.31
C THR A 330 -33.89 -4.91 -4.71
N THR A 331 -34.84 -3.96 -4.69
CA THR A 331 -34.67 -2.68 -4.00
C THR A 331 -34.42 -2.87 -2.50
N GLY A 332 -35.21 -3.74 -1.86
CA GLY A 332 -34.97 -4.09 -0.45
C GLY A 332 -33.58 -4.69 -0.22
N CYS A 333 -33.15 -5.62 -1.08
CA CYS A 333 -31.80 -6.22 -1.03
C CYS A 333 -30.70 -5.17 -1.29
N PHE A 334 -30.94 -4.21 -2.19
CA PHE A 334 -29.97 -3.15 -2.49
C PHE A 334 -29.79 -2.21 -1.29
N ILE A 335 -30.90 -1.81 -0.65
CA ILE A 335 -30.86 -1.01 0.59
C ILE A 335 -30.14 -1.79 1.70
N GLY A 336 -30.45 -3.07 1.88
CA GLY A 336 -29.74 -3.96 2.81
C GLY A 336 -28.24 -4.07 2.46
N GLY A 337 -27.90 -4.16 1.19
CA GLY A 337 -26.51 -4.18 0.71
C GLY A 337 -25.78 -2.87 1.00
N CYS A 338 -26.40 -1.72 0.78
CA CYS A 338 -25.83 -0.44 1.17
C CYS A 338 -25.56 -0.37 2.68
N LEU A 339 -26.49 -0.87 3.50
CA LEU A 339 -26.29 -0.94 4.96
C LEU A 339 -25.12 -1.85 5.33
N VAL A 340 -25.02 -3.03 4.73
CA VAL A 340 -23.87 -3.93 4.92
C VAL A 340 -22.57 -3.24 4.50
N ALA A 341 -22.56 -2.57 3.36
CA ALA A 341 -21.38 -1.83 2.86
C ALA A 341 -20.95 -0.75 3.86
N VAL A 342 -21.88 0.05 4.39
CA VAL A 342 -21.56 1.10 5.38
C VAL A 342 -21.00 0.50 6.68
N ILE A 343 -21.60 -0.57 7.18
CA ILE A 343 -21.18 -1.21 8.43
C ILE A 343 -19.79 -1.85 8.30
N THR A 344 -19.51 -2.50 7.15
CA THR A 344 -18.26 -3.23 6.95
C THR A 344 -17.14 -2.37 6.36
N LYS A 345 -17.46 -1.17 5.86
CA LYS A 345 -16.49 -0.22 5.28
C LYS A 345 -15.25 0.02 6.15
N PRO A 346 -15.35 0.34 7.47
CA PRO A 346 -14.16 0.62 8.28
C PRO A 346 -13.18 -0.56 8.34
N TYR A 347 -13.71 -1.79 8.34
CA TYR A 347 -12.91 -3.00 8.33
C TYR A 347 -12.18 -3.19 6.99
N PHE A 348 -12.86 -2.94 5.86
CA PHE A 348 -12.26 -2.98 4.54
C PHE A 348 -11.20 -1.89 4.34
N GLU A 349 -11.45 -0.68 4.82
CA GLU A 349 -10.46 0.41 4.80
C GLU A 349 -9.21 0.07 5.59
N TYR A 350 -9.37 -0.59 6.74
CA TYR A 350 -8.25 -1.08 7.53
C TYR A 350 -7.45 -2.17 6.79
N LEU A 351 -8.13 -3.18 6.21
CA LEU A 351 -7.50 -4.27 5.46
C LEU A 351 -6.74 -3.80 4.22
N LEU A 352 -7.34 -2.86 3.47
CA LEU A 352 -6.78 -2.37 2.21
C LEU A 352 -5.86 -1.16 2.42
N SER A 353 -5.72 -0.69 3.68
CA SER A 353 -4.95 0.50 4.05
C SER A 353 -5.28 1.72 3.17
N THR A 354 -6.54 1.85 2.76
CA THR A 354 -7.02 2.93 1.88
C THR A 354 -8.40 3.42 2.30
N ARG A 355 -8.71 4.68 2.04
CA ARG A 355 -10.05 5.24 2.26
C ARG A 355 -10.93 4.96 1.05
N ILE A 356 -12.13 4.45 1.28
CA ILE A 356 -13.11 4.10 0.24
C ILE A 356 -14.24 5.12 0.26
N ALA A 357 -14.45 5.82 -0.86
CA ALA A 357 -15.63 6.63 -1.06
C ALA A 357 -16.76 5.75 -1.65
N LEU A 358 -17.86 5.53 -0.90
CA LEU A 358 -18.96 4.68 -1.37
C LEU A 358 -19.67 5.26 -2.59
N VAL A 359 -19.63 6.60 -2.76
CA VAL A 359 -20.11 7.30 -3.94
C VAL A 359 -19.01 8.26 -4.37
N SER A 360 -18.09 7.80 -5.21
CA SER A 360 -16.91 8.55 -5.65
C SER A 360 -17.17 9.31 -6.95
N SER A 361 -18.05 8.79 -7.81
CA SER A 361 -18.32 9.36 -9.12
C SER A 361 -19.78 9.22 -9.55
N PRO A 362 -20.30 10.09 -10.44
CA PRO A 362 -21.61 9.89 -11.08
C PRO A 362 -21.72 8.57 -11.84
N ALA A 363 -20.61 8.08 -12.39
CA ALA A 363 -20.54 6.79 -13.08
C ALA A 363 -20.91 5.64 -12.14
N MET A 364 -20.48 5.68 -10.88
CA MET A 364 -20.79 4.68 -9.86
C MET A 364 -22.31 4.55 -9.62
N VAL A 365 -23.03 5.68 -9.57
CA VAL A 365 -24.49 5.69 -9.45
C VAL A 365 -25.13 5.05 -10.69
N THR A 366 -24.63 5.37 -11.87
CA THR A 366 -25.11 4.79 -13.15
C THR A 366 -24.90 3.28 -13.18
N TYR A 367 -23.71 2.78 -12.82
CA TYR A 367 -23.43 1.35 -12.76
C TYR A 367 -24.29 0.63 -11.73
N SER A 368 -24.52 1.24 -10.56
CA SER A 368 -25.40 0.71 -9.53
C SER A 368 -26.85 0.59 -10.00
N LEU A 369 -27.33 1.59 -10.74
CA LEU A 369 -28.68 1.58 -11.35
C LEU A 369 -28.79 0.50 -12.43
N LEU A 370 -27.80 0.39 -13.33
CA LEU A 370 -27.77 -0.65 -14.35
C LEU A 370 -27.74 -2.06 -13.74
N LEU A 371 -26.97 -2.23 -12.67
CA LEU A 371 -26.92 -3.48 -11.92
C LEU A 371 -28.28 -3.81 -11.32
N TRP A 372 -28.94 -2.85 -10.68
CA TRP A 372 -30.28 -3.02 -10.11
C TRP A 372 -31.32 -3.41 -11.20
N VAL A 373 -31.31 -2.71 -12.33
CA VAL A 373 -32.19 -3.02 -13.48
C VAL A 373 -31.89 -4.42 -14.01
N GLY A 374 -30.62 -4.80 -14.15
CA GLY A 374 -30.22 -6.11 -14.62
C GLY A 374 -30.70 -7.24 -13.70
N ILE A 375 -30.47 -7.12 -12.39
CA ILE A 375 -30.89 -8.13 -11.41
C ILE A 375 -32.43 -8.22 -11.38
N ALA A 376 -33.13 -7.09 -11.27
CA ALA A 376 -34.59 -7.06 -11.23
C ALA A 376 -35.22 -7.61 -12.52
N GLY A 377 -34.63 -7.27 -13.66
CA GLY A 377 -35.07 -7.73 -14.97
C GLY A 377 -34.91 -9.24 -15.13
N ILE A 378 -33.71 -9.78 -14.93
CA ILE A 378 -33.44 -11.21 -15.07
C ILE A 378 -34.29 -12.03 -14.10
N SER A 379 -34.37 -11.60 -12.86
CA SER A 379 -35.10 -12.33 -11.80
C SER A 379 -36.62 -12.27 -11.99
N GLY A 380 -37.15 -11.22 -12.62
CA GLY A 380 -38.57 -11.10 -12.92
C GLY A 380 -38.98 -11.79 -14.23
N LEU A 381 -38.16 -11.64 -15.28
CA LEU A 381 -38.46 -12.22 -16.60
C LEU A 381 -38.41 -13.76 -16.61
N LEU A 382 -37.43 -14.37 -15.96
CA LEU A 382 -37.31 -15.83 -15.96
C LEU A 382 -38.54 -16.55 -15.42
N PRO A 383 -39.09 -16.22 -14.22
CA PRO A 383 -40.33 -16.80 -13.74
C PRO A 383 -41.53 -16.50 -14.65
N ALA A 384 -41.59 -15.27 -15.21
CA ALA A 384 -42.65 -14.88 -16.11
C ALA A 384 -42.68 -15.74 -17.38
N ILE A 385 -41.52 -15.94 -18.03
CA ILE A 385 -41.39 -16.78 -19.23
C ILE A 385 -41.75 -18.24 -18.90
N ILE A 386 -41.31 -18.74 -17.77
CA ILE A 386 -41.62 -20.12 -17.34
C ILE A 386 -43.14 -20.26 -17.15
N THR A 387 -43.79 -19.36 -16.45
CA THR A 387 -45.22 -19.40 -16.17
C THR A 387 -46.05 -19.22 -17.45
N TYR A 388 -45.59 -18.40 -18.40
CA TYR A 388 -46.30 -18.14 -19.64
C TYR A 388 -46.36 -19.38 -20.59
N LYS A 389 -45.30 -20.19 -20.64
CA LYS A 389 -45.21 -21.36 -21.50
C LYS A 389 -46.23 -22.45 -21.24
N TYR A 390 -46.91 -22.42 -20.06
CA TYR A 390 -47.84 -23.46 -19.70
C TYR A 390 -49.30 -23.04 -19.89
N SER A 391 -50.17 -24.00 -20.30
CA SER A 391 -51.60 -23.80 -20.42
C SER A 391 -52.23 -23.59 -19.04
N PRO A 392 -53.04 -22.54 -18.82
CA PRO A 392 -53.74 -22.33 -17.56
C PRO A 392 -54.64 -23.49 -17.16
N ILE A 393 -55.24 -24.15 -18.14
CA ILE A 393 -56.19 -25.26 -17.92
C ILE A 393 -55.46 -26.47 -17.38
N ASP A 394 -54.25 -26.80 -17.92
CA ASP A 394 -53.48 -27.96 -17.47
C ASP A 394 -52.96 -27.76 -16.03
N ILE A 395 -52.65 -26.50 -15.68
CA ILE A 395 -52.22 -26.13 -14.31
C ILE A 395 -53.36 -26.34 -13.32
N VAL A 396 -54.58 -25.89 -13.63
CA VAL A 396 -55.73 -25.97 -12.73
C VAL A 396 -56.23 -27.41 -12.60
N LYS A 397 -56.14 -28.23 -13.66
CA LYS A 397 -56.49 -29.66 -13.65
C LYS A 397 -55.46 -30.55 -12.92
N GLY A 398 -54.38 -30.01 -12.38
CA GLY A 398 -53.38 -30.77 -11.65
C GLY A 398 -52.41 -31.58 -12.53
N ASN A 399 -52.53 -31.51 -13.84
CA ASN A 399 -51.66 -32.21 -14.82
C ASN A 399 -50.31 -31.48 -15.04
N PHE A 400 -49.95 -30.58 -14.14
CA PHE A 400 -48.75 -29.74 -14.26
C PHE A 400 -47.50 -30.54 -13.84
N ARG A 401 -46.71 -31.02 -14.80
CA ARG A 401 -45.37 -31.58 -14.58
C ARG A 401 -44.33 -30.67 -15.24
N MET A 402 -43.53 -29.98 -14.46
CA MET A 402 -42.41 -29.14 -14.96
C MET A 402 -41.21 -30.04 -15.36
N HIS A 403 -41.27 -30.66 -16.55
CA HIS A 403 -40.24 -31.60 -17.02
C HIS A 403 -38.84 -30.93 -17.21
N ASN A 404 -38.80 -29.71 -17.74
CA ASN A 404 -37.53 -29.00 -18.02
C ASN A 404 -36.98 -28.20 -16.82
N LYS A 405 -37.72 -28.04 -15.73
CA LYS A 405 -37.28 -27.29 -14.54
C LYS A 405 -36.05 -27.91 -13.89
N GLN A 406 -35.97 -29.22 -13.90
CA GLN A 406 -34.89 -29.93 -13.23
C GLN A 406 -33.53 -29.72 -13.89
N LEU A 407 -33.49 -29.53 -15.23
CA LEU A 407 -32.24 -29.39 -15.94
C LEU A 407 -31.56 -28.00 -15.65
N PHE A 408 -32.33 -26.92 -15.77
CA PHE A 408 -31.81 -25.56 -15.49
C PHE A 408 -31.44 -25.38 -14.02
N SER A 409 -32.31 -25.83 -13.11
CA SER A 409 -32.03 -25.76 -11.67
C SER A 409 -30.80 -26.60 -11.29
N ARG A 410 -30.63 -27.79 -11.84
CA ARG A 410 -29.44 -28.61 -11.62
C ARG A 410 -28.17 -27.95 -12.14
N LEU A 411 -28.23 -27.39 -13.35
CA LEU A 411 -27.07 -26.68 -13.93
C LEU A 411 -26.65 -25.49 -13.07
N PHE A 412 -27.60 -24.64 -12.64
CA PHE A 412 -27.30 -23.51 -11.77
C PHE A 412 -26.73 -23.97 -10.42
N ILE A 413 -27.24 -25.02 -9.80
CA ILE A 413 -26.74 -25.58 -8.56
C ILE A 413 -25.32 -26.11 -8.75
N ILE A 414 -25.04 -26.82 -9.84
CA ILE A 414 -23.71 -27.35 -10.13
C ILE A 414 -22.71 -26.19 -10.31
N VAL A 415 -23.04 -25.20 -11.15
CA VAL A 415 -22.17 -24.04 -11.37
C VAL A 415 -21.91 -23.27 -10.08
N GLN A 416 -22.97 -23.04 -9.29
CA GLN A 416 -22.83 -22.35 -8.01
C GLN A 416 -21.96 -23.13 -7.02
N ASN A 417 -22.14 -24.46 -6.92
CA ASN A 417 -21.31 -25.30 -6.04
C ASN A 417 -19.85 -25.30 -6.48
N VAL A 418 -19.58 -25.37 -7.80
CA VAL A 418 -18.21 -25.26 -8.32
C VAL A 418 -17.61 -23.91 -7.94
N ILE A 419 -18.29 -22.79 -8.20
CA ILE A 419 -17.83 -21.44 -7.84
C ILE A 419 -17.56 -21.36 -6.32
N SER A 420 -18.52 -21.80 -5.49
CA SER A 420 -18.37 -21.75 -4.03
C SER A 420 -17.19 -22.59 -3.54
N THR A 421 -17.03 -23.80 -4.08
CA THR A 421 -15.91 -24.68 -3.73
C THR A 421 -14.58 -24.07 -4.10
N VAL A 422 -14.46 -23.51 -5.32
CA VAL A 422 -13.24 -22.82 -5.76
C VAL A 422 -12.92 -21.64 -4.86
N LEU A 423 -13.90 -20.78 -4.55
CA LEU A 423 -13.68 -19.61 -3.68
C LEU A 423 -13.28 -20.01 -2.26
N ILE A 424 -13.92 -21.03 -1.68
CA ILE A 424 -13.57 -21.52 -0.34
C ILE A 424 -12.16 -22.12 -0.35
N THR A 425 -11.82 -22.92 -1.36
CA THR A 425 -10.50 -23.53 -1.49
C THR A 425 -9.41 -22.46 -1.63
N LEU A 426 -9.62 -21.47 -2.51
CA LEU A 426 -8.69 -20.34 -2.67
C LEU A 426 -8.52 -19.55 -1.35
N GLY A 427 -9.63 -19.23 -0.68
CA GLY A 427 -9.60 -18.51 0.59
C GLY A 427 -8.85 -19.29 1.68
N LEU A 428 -9.10 -20.58 1.82
CA LEU A 428 -8.39 -21.44 2.77
C LEU A 428 -6.89 -21.56 2.42
N THR A 429 -6.57 -21.74 1.13
CA THR A 429 -5.17 -21.82 0.68
C THR A 429 -4.42 -20.52 1.00
N MET A 430 -5.02 -19.36 0.71
CA MET A 430 -4.42 -18.08 1.07
C MET A 430 -4.26 -17.90 2.58
N ALA A 431 -5.28 -18.29 3.37
CA ALA A 431 -5.20 -18.22 4.83
C ALA A 431 -4.07 -19.11 5.38
N PHE A 432 -3.94 -20.34 4.86
CA PHE A 432 -2.83 -21.23 5.22
C PHE A 432 -1.46 -20.68 4.79
N GLN A 433 -1.37 -20.09 3.59
CA GLN A 433 -0.13 -19.45 3.15
C GLN A 433 0.27 -18.28 4.05
N ILE A 434 -0.67 -17.39 4.39
CA ILE A 434 -0.42 -16.26 5.31
C ILE A 434 -0.01 -16.78 6.70
N TYR A 435 -0.74 -17.78 7.22
CA TYR A 435 -0.40 -18.39 8.50
C TYR A 435 1.00 -19.02 8.47
N HIS A 436 1.31 -19.78 7.44
CA HIS A 436 2.65 -20.37 7.25
C HIS A 436 3.73 -19.31 7.19
N LEU A 437 3.54 -18.25 6.38
CA LEU A 437 4.49 -17.14 6.28
C LEU A 437 4.67 -16.38 7.61
N ALA A 438 3.60 -16.19 8.37
CA ALA A 438 3.64 -15.50 9.66
C ALA A 438 4.31 -16.33 10.78
N THR A 439 4.24 -17.66 10.67
CA THR A 439 4.79 -18.57 11.69
C THR A 439 6.18 -19.13 11.32
N LEU A 440 6.68 -18.85 10.12
CA LEU A 440 8.00 -19.28 9.73
C LEU A 440 9.08 -18.67 10.64
N PRO A 441 10.05 -19.48 11.09
CA PRO A 441 11.13 -18.98 11.92
C PRO A 441 11.94 -17.91 11.17
N THR A 442 12.26 -16.83 11.84
CA THR A 442 13.07 -15.73 11.28
C THR A 442 14.54 -16.08 11.19
N GLY A 443 15.01 -17.06 11.97
CA GLY A 443 16.42 -17.41 12.12
C GLY A 443 17.17 -16.53 13.12
N TYR A 444 16.46 -15.64 13.83
CA TYR A 444 16.98 -14.81 14.91
C TYR A 444 15.88 -14.53 15.94
N ASN A 445 16.30 -14.08 17.15
CA ASN A 445 15.38 -13.75 18.24
C ASN A 445 14.62 -12.45 17.94
N THR A 446 13.30 -12.52 17.93
CA THR A 446 12.40 -11.38 17.74
C THR A 446 11.82 -10.82 19.04
N ASP A 447 12.05 -11.46 20.20
CA ASP A 447 11.55 -11.02 21.49
C ASP A 447 12.49 -9.99 22.15
N LEU A 448 12.78 -8.94 21.39
CA LEU A 448 13.66 -7.84 21.77
C LEU A 448 12.96 -6.51 21.48
N VAL A 449 13.41 -5.46 22.17
CA VAL A 449 12.95 -4.08 21.91
C VAL A 449 14.00 -3.36 21.08
N PHE A 450 13.57 -2.75 19.99
CA PHE A 450 14.44 -2.01 19.09
C PHE A 450 14.18 -0.51 19.25
N VAL A 451 15.20 0.23 19.71
CA VAL A 451 15.12 1.67 19.91
C VAL A 451 15.85 2.36 18.76
N LYS A 452 15.09 3.10 17.93
CA LYS A 452 15.65 3.92 16.86
C LYS A 452 16.12 5.24 17.48
N THR A 453 17.40 5.57 17.32
CA THR A 453 18.05 6.71 17.98
C THR A 453 18.52 7.78 16.98
N TRP A 454 17.90 7.85 15.83
CA TRP A 454 18.25 8.81 14.76
C TRP A 454 18.31 10.26 15.24
N GLU A 455 17.48 10.59 16.23
CA GLU A 455 17.30 11.95 16.75
C GLU A 455 18.40 12.44 17.68
N LEU A 456 19.13 11.52 18.32
CA LEU A 456 20.22 11.86 19.23
C LEU A 456 21.50 12.31 18.49
N GLY A 457 21.45 12.35 17.15
CA GLY A 457 22.61 12.53 16.31
C GLY A 457 23.47 11.26 16.27
N HIS A 458 24.31 11.19 15.26
CA HIS A 458 25.04 9.98 14.90
C HIS A 458 26.38 9.81 15.65
N THR A 459 26.60 10.65 16.68
CA THR A 459 27.83 10.58 17.46
C THR A 459 27.81 9.38 18.40
N TYR A 460 28.85 8.56 18.34
CA TYR A 460 29.06 7.38 19.18
C TYR A 460 28.86 7.69 20.67
N ASP A 461 29.42 8.80 21.17
CA ASP A 461 29.33 9.20 22.57
C ASP A 461 27.90 9.35 23.09
N LYS A 462 27.01 9.97 22.30
CA LYS A 462 25.60 10.12 22.68
C LYS A 462 24.87 8.78 22.73
N GLN A 463 25.21 7.87 21.84
CA GLN A 463 24.65 6.53 21.82
C GLN A 463 25.10 5.69 23.02
N VAL A 464 26.37 5.80 23.40
CA VAL A 464 26.90 5.14 24.61
C VAL A 464 26.27 5.71 25.89
N ILE A 465 26.03 7.02 25.95
CA ILE A 465 25.32 7.63 27.09
C ILE A 465 23.89 7.06 27.20
N LEU A 466 23.17 6.97 26.08
CA LEU A 466 21.82 6.38 26.07
C LEU A 466 21.86 4.91 26.46
N GLN A 467 22.83 4.13 25.95
CA GLN A 467 23.03 2.74 26.29
C GLN A 467 23.17 2.55 27.81
N LYS A 468 24.03 3.34 28.47
CA LYS A 468 24.23 3.31 29.91
C LYS A 468 22.95 3.67 30.69
N ARG A 469 22.19 4.66 30.22
CA ARG A 469 20.91 5.04 30.83
C ARG A 469 19.85 3.95 30.67
N LEU A 470 19.79 3.28 29.54
CA LEU A 470 18.87 2.16 29.32
C LEU A 470 19.25 0.95 30.17
N GLN A 471 20.56 0.67 30.32
CA GLN A 471 21.06 -0.40 31.20
C GLN A 471 20.79 -0.16 32.66
N ALA A 472 20.61 1.09 33.08
CA ALA A 472 20.27 1.44 34.46
C ALA A 472 18.79 1.20 34.81
N LEU A 473 17.92 0.91 33.83
CA LEU A 473 16.51 0.58 34.07
C LEU A 473 16.39 -0.82 34.69
N PRO A 474 15.59 -1.00 35.76
CA PRO A 474 15.40 -2.31 36.38
C PRO A 474 14.75 -3.34 35.43
N GLN A 475 13.98 -2.88 34.44
CA GLN A 475 13.30 -3.72 33.48
C GLN A 475 14.21 -4.14 32.29
N VAL A 476 15.46 -3.66 32.23
CA VAL A 476 16.41 -3.93 31.17
C VAL A 476 17.52 -4.85 31.65
N THR A 477 17.72 -5.95 30.94
CA THR A 477 18.80 -6.93 31.27
C THR A 477 20.06 -6.71 30.46
N GLU A 478 19.93 -6.35 29.18
CA GLU A 478 21.07 -6.13 28.29
C GLU A 478 20.72 -5.12 27.19
N VAL A 479 21.69 -4.30 26.81
CA VAL A 479 21.56 -3.35 25.69
C VAL A 479 22.76 -3.49 24.76
N ALA A 480 22.47 -3.62 23.47
CA ALA A 480 23.48 -3.77 22.42
C ALA A 480 23.26 -2.74 21.29
N LEU A 481 24.27 -2.57 20.46
CA LEU A 481 24.33 -1.51 19.45
C LEU A 481 24.28 -2.08 18.04
N ALA A 482 23.46 -1.45 17.17
CA ALA A 482 23.39 -1.84 15.76
C ALA A 482 23.25 -0.62 14.84
N ARG A 483 23.78 -0.75 13.64
CA ARG A 483 23.57 0.19 12.53
C ARG A 483 22.47 -0.32 11.61
N LYS A 484 22.55 -1.58 11.20
CA LYS A 484 21.59 -2.25 10.33
C LYS A 484 21.14 -3.56 11.00
N LEU A 485 19.85 -3.81 10.98
CA LEU A 485 19.23 -5.00 11.57
C LEU A 485 18.79 -5.97 10.48
N PRO A 486 18.61 -7.27 10.76
CA PRO A 486 18.20 -8.25 9.76
C PRO A 486 16.95 -7.89 8.96
N PHE A 487 15.98 -7.23 9.59
CA PHE A 487 14.71 -6.80 9.00
C PHE A 487 14.71 -5.34 8.49
N ILE A 488 15.84 -4.62 8.68
CA ILE A 488 16.09 -3.27 8.15
C ILE A 488 17.51 -3.26 7.61
N THR A 489 17.79 -4.13 6.66
CA THR A 489 19.12 -4.23 6.04
C THR A 489 19.34 -3.15 5.00
N GLY A 490 20.59 -2.70 4.86
CA GLY A 490 21.02 -2.06 3.62
C GLY A 490 21.40 -3.12 2.60
N HIS A 491 21.18 -2.82 1.35
CA HIS A 491 21.77 -3.58 0.27
C HIS A 491 23.18 -3.06 0.04
N ASP A 492 24.14 -3.96 -0.07
CA ASP A 492 25.49 -3.62 -0.49
C ASP A 492 25.79 -4.36 -1.81
N GLY A 493 26.20 -3.63 -2.82
CA GLY A 493 26.60 -4.20 -4.10
C GLY A 493 27.97 -4.89 -3.95
N VAL A 494 28.01 -6.18 -4.20
CA VAL A 494 29.24 -6.97 -4.17
C VAL A 494 29.62 -7.33 -5.59
N GLN A 495 30.77 -6.84 -6.04
CA GLN A 495 31.36 -7.22 -7.31
C GLN A 495 32.48 -8.24 -7.05
N GLN A 496 32.44 -9.39 -7.69
CA GLN A 496 33.52 -10.36 -7.68
C GLN A 496 34.56 -9.97 -8.75
N PRO A 497 35.86 -10.27 -8.51
CA PRO A 497 36.90 -9.95 -9.48
C PRO A 497 36.73 -10.64 -10.85
N GLU A 498 35.99 -11.74 -10.89
CA GLU A 498 35.81 -12.60 -12.07
C GLU A 498 34.40 -12.51 -12.68
N GLU A 499 33.50 -11.74 -12.09
CA GLU A 499 32.11 -11.59 -12.55
C GLU A 499 31.87 -10.20 -13.14
N GLU A 500 31.23 -10.15 -14.32
CA GLU A 500 30.65 -8.93 -14.85
C GLU A 500 29.32 -8.65 -14.14
N GLY A 501 29.29 -7.66 -13.21
CA GLY A 501 28.09 -7.22 -12.53
C GLY A 501 28.16 -7.21 -11.02
N TYR A 502 27.11 -6.69 -10.40
CA TYR A 502 26.94 -6.64 -8.94
C TYR A 502 25.92 -7.67 -8.49
N SER A 503 26.22 -8.41 -7.45
CA SER A 503 25.22 -9.13 -6.67
C SER A 503 24.89 -8.36 -5.39
N TRP A 504 23.62 -8.40 -4.99
CA TRP A 504 23.15 -7.63 -3.82
C TRP A 504 23.28 -8.46 -2.56
N LEU A 505 24.09 -7.98 -1.61
CA LEU A 505 24.26 -8.58 -0.30
C LEU A 505 23.38 -7.86 0.73
N HIS A 506 22.55 -8.59 1.44
CA HIS A 506 21.82 -8.07 2.61
C HIS A 506 22.77 -8.00 3.80
N LEU A 507 23.30 -6.80 4.05
CA LEU A 507 24.27 -6.58 5.10
C LEU A 507 23.61 -6.03 6.35
N SER A 508 23.70 -6.78 7.45
CA SER A 508 23.39 -6.33 8.81
C SER A 508 24.67 -5.94 9.51
N ASP A 509 24.66 -4.84 10.27
CA ASP A 509 25.84 -4.34 10.99
C ASP A 509 25.51 -4.18 12.47
N MET A 510 26.27 -4.82 13.36
CA MET A 510 26.00 -4.82 14.79
C MET A 510 27.23 -5.18 15.62
N ASP A 511 27.22 -4.81 16.90
CA ASP A 511 28.25 -5.25 17.81
C ASP A 511 28.11 -6.73 18.22
N SER A 512 29.13 -7.29 18.84
CA SER A 512 29.12 -8.68 19.28
C SER A 512 28.04 -8.99 20.32
N ALA A 513 27.59 -7.98 21.09
CA ALA A 513 26.49 -8.15 22.04
C ALA A 513 25.16 -8.30 21.30
N ALA A 514 24.90 -7.46 20.28
CA ALA A 514 23.72 -7.57 19.45
C ALA A 514 23.66 -8.89 18.67
N PHE A 515 24.80 -9.36 18.16
CA PHE A 515 24.89 -10.66 17.51
C PHE A 515 24.45 -11.79 18.45
N ARG A 516 24.93 -11.78 19.71
CA ARG A 516 24.50 -12.77 20.74
C ARG A 516 23.04 -12.63 21.13
N LEU A 517 22.54 -11.39 21.33
CA LEU A 517 21.15 -11.14 21.71
C LEU A 517 20.18 -11.61 20.63
N LEU A 518 20.51 -11.39 19.37
CA LEU A 518 19.73 -11.87 18.23
C LEU A 518 19.79 -13.39 18.06
N GLY A 519 20.81 -14.06 18.65
CA GLY A 519 20.86 -15.51 18.74
C GLY A 519 21.03 -16.20 17.40
N PHE A 520 21.84 -15.64 16.49
CA PHE A 520 22.17 -16.32 15.26
C PHE A 520 22.84 -17.65 15.51
N GLU A 521 22.41 -18.70 14.81
CA GLU A 521 22.98 -20.04 14.93
C GLU A 521 24.29 -20.10 14.15
N VAL A 522 25.41 -20.24 14.87
CA VAL A 522 26.73 -20.40 14.27
C VAL A 522 26.89 -21.85 13.82
N VAL A 523 27.09 -22.07 12.52
CA VAL A 523 27.28 -23.38 11.91
C VAL A 523 28.76 -23.74 11.96
N GLU A 524 29.62 -22.79 11.56
CA GLU A 524 31.06 -23.00 11.51
C GLU A 524 31.79 -21.70 11.88
N ARG A 525 32.86 -21.81 12.65
CA ARG A 525 33.71 -20.69 13.04
C ARG A 525 35.12 -20.92 12.48
N TRP A 526 35.62 -19.96 11.71
CA TRP A 526 36.92 -20.02 11.09
C TRP A 526 38.00 -19.21 11.82
N SER A 527 37.58 -18.09 12.40
CA SER A 527 38.45 -17.21 13.18
C SER A 527 37.69 -16.47 14.28
N ASP A 528 38.43 -15.78 15.15
CA ASP A 528 37.83 -14.86 16.10
C ASP A 528 37.21 -13.65 15.38
N PRO A 529 35.95 -13.28 15.69
CA PRO A 529 35.30 -12.16 15.05
C PRO A 529 35.91 -10.84 15.50
N LEU A 530 36.57 -10.14 14.61
CA LEU A 530 37.11 -8.81 14.81
C LEU A 530 36.23 -7.74 14.14
N PRO A 531 36.32 -6.47 14.59
CA PRO A 531 35.62 -5.37 13.93
C PRO A 531 35.93 -5.33 12.41
N GLY A 532 34.89 -5.16 11.59
CA GLY A 532 35.00 -5.18 10.14
C GLY A 532 34.94 -6.56 9.48
N MET A 533 35.02 -7.65 10.25
CA MET A 533 34.80 -9.01 9.71
C MET A 533 33.31 -9.32 9.62
N VAL A 534 32.96 -10.27 8.77
CA VAL A 534 31.58 -10.67 8.51
C VAL A 534 31.33 -12.14 8.84
N TRP A 535 30.19 -12.41 9.43
CA TRP A 535 29.55 -13.72 9.41
C TRP A 535 28.72 -13.83 8.14
N VAL A 536 28.85 -14.89 7.38
CA VAL A 536 28.06 -15.13 6.18
C VAL A 536 27.01 -16.20 6.39
N THR A 537 25.88 -16.13 5.72
CA THR A 537 24.90 -17.21 5.72
C THR A 537 25.41 -18.41 4.92
N GLU A 538 24.81 -19.60 5.13
CA GLU A 538 25.13 -20.82 4.37
C GLU A 538 24.97 -20.59 2.87
N GLU A 539 23.93 -19.83 2.45
CA GLU A 539 23.70 -19.47 1.05
C GLU A 539 24.80 -18.56 0.49
N THR A 540 25.19 -17.54 1.25
CA THR A 540 26.32 -16.66 0.88
C THR A 540 27.62 -17.44 0.77
N CYS A 541 27.86 -18.37 1.72
CA CYS A 541 29.03 -19.25 1.70
C CYS A 541 29.06 -20.12 0.45
N ARG A 542 27.94 -20.75 0.08
CA ARG A 542 27.83 -21.57 -1.14
C ARG A 542 28.05 -20.74 -2.41
N ARG A 543 27.38 -19.59 -2.50
CA ARG A 543 27.42 -18.72 -3.68
C ARG A 543 28.81 -18.22 -4.00
N TYR A 544 29.54 -17.78 -2.99
CA TYR A 544 30.92 -17.28 -3.18
C TYR A 544 32.00 -18.33 -2.97
N GLN A 545 31.62 -19.62 -2.83
CA GLN A 545 32.54 -20.77 -2.66
C GLN A 545 33.56 -20.50 -1.55
N LEU A 546 33.09 -19.98 -0.40
CA LEU A 546 33.92 -19.61 0.73
C LEU A 546 34.31 -20.86 1.55
N SER A 547 35.49 -20.81 2.17
CA SER A 547 35.99 -21.85 3.09
C SER A 547 37.00 -21.24 4.05
N SER A 548 37.39 -21.98 5.08
CA SER A 548 38.43 -21.55 6.02
C SER A 548 39.75 -21.22 5.31
N ASN A 549 40.05 -21.85 4.15
CA ASN A 549 41.21 -21.56 3.32
C ASN A 549 41.01 -20.38 2.36
N ARG A 550 39.75 -20.00 2.11
CA ARG A 550 39.37 -18.86 1.27
C ARG A 550 38.32 -18.00 2.01
N PRO A 551 38.71 -17.35 3.13
CA PRO A 551 37.76 -16.64 3.99
C PRO A 551 37.52 -15.18 3.56
N HIS A 552 37.46 -14.91 2.26
CA HIS A 552 37.28 -13.52 1.77
C HIS A 552 36.60 -13.49 0.41
N PHE A 553 35.86 -12.39 0.16
CA PHE A 553 35.13 -12.15 -1.10
C PHE A 553 34.96 -10.64 -1.38
N GLY A 554 34.48 -10.34 -2.59
CA GLY A 554 34.32 -8.98 -3.09
C GLY A 554 35.58 -8.41 -3.72
N LYS A 555 35.42 -7.23 -4.38
CA LYS A 555 36.51 -6.54 -5.07
C LYS A 555 37.64 -6.19 -4.09
N LYS A 556 38.88 -6.29 -4.54
CA LYS A 556 40.05 -5.82 -3.78
C LYS A 556 40.05 -4.29 -3.72
N ASP A 557 40.43 -3.77 -2.57
CA ASP A 557 40.69 -2.34 -2.40
C ASP A 557 42.05 -1.95 -3.05
N ASP A 558 42.35 -0.66 -3.08
CA ASP A 558 43.60 -0.11 -3.65
C ASP A 558 44.86 -0.59 -2.91
N LYS A 559 44.70 -1.15 -1.71
CA LYS A 559 45.76 -1.73 -0.90
C LYS A 559 45.88 -3.25 -1.08
N GLY A 560 45.09 -3.85 -1.97
CA GLY A 560 45.09 -5.28 -2.27
C GLY A 560 44.29 -6.14 -1.28
N GLY A 561 43.61 -5.55 -0.29
CA GLY A 561 42.72 -6.23 0.66
C GLY A 561 41.34 -6.51 0.04
N TYR A 562 40.74 -7.64 0.41
CA TYR A 562 39.37 -7.91 -0.01
C TYR A 562 38.37 -7.08 0.81
N ARG A 563 37.26 -6.70 0.17
CA ARG A 563 36.21 -5.87 0.81
C ARG A 563 35.63 -6.56 2.04
N TYR A 564 35.45 -7.88 2.00
CA TYR A 564 34.89 -8.66 3.11
C TYR A 564 35.83 -9.80 3.52
N ASN A 565 36.13 -9.84 4.82
CA ASN A 565 36.84 -10.93 5.48
C ASN A 565 35.85 -11.70 6.37
N VAL A 566 35.76 -13.00 6.17
CA VAL A 566 34.77 -13.87 6.79
C VAL A 566 35.36 -14.53 8.04
N CYS A 567 34.66 -14.43 9.17
CA CYS A 567 35.04 -15.09 10.41
C CYS A 567 34.34 -16.45 10.61
N GLY A 568 33.32 -16.75 9.83
CA GLY A 568 32.61 -18.03 9.90
C GLY A 568 31.26 -18.01 9.22
N VAL A 569 30.50 -19.09 9.38
CA VAL A 569 29.21 -19.34 8.73
C VAL A 569 28.13 -19.43 9.78
N ILE A 570 27.02 -18.74 9.52
CA ILE A 570 25.77 -18.81 10.29
C ILE A 570 24.68 -19.45 9.44
N ARG A 571 23.66 -20.00 10.11
CA ARG A 571 22.48 -20.53 9.42
C ARG A 571 21.74 -19.42 8.68
N ASP A 572 21.10 -19.78 7.57
CA ASP A 572 20.31 -18.85 6.79
C ASP A 572 19.21 -18.22 7.67
N TYR A 573 19.06 -16.91 7.56
CA TYR A 573 18.04 -16.14 8.27
C TYR A 573 17.26 -15.26 7.28
N ARG A 574 16.07 -14.81 7.68
CA ARG A 574 15.26 -13.95 6.84
C ARG A 574 15.63 -12.49 7.04
N SER A 575 16.20 -11.90 6.01
CA SER A 575 16.58 -10.48 5.99
C SER A 575 15.43 -9.56 5.56
N LEU A 576 14.39 -10.09 4.92
CA LEU A 576 13.26 -9.32 4.40
C LEU A 576 11.92 -9.88 4.91
N SER A 577 10.87 -9.06 4.85
CA SER A 577 9.51 -9.53 5.04
C SER A 577 9.24 -10.73 4.13
N ALA A 578 8.54 -11.74 4.65
CA ALA A 578 8.13 -12.92 3.89
C ALA A 578 7.29 -12.59 2.64
N LEU A 579 6.71 -11.38 2.59
CA LEU A 579 5.92 -10.84 1.48
C LEU A 579 6.76 -9.98 0.53
N ALA A 580 7.98 -9.60 0.92
CA ALA A 580 8.86 -8.89 0.00
C ALA A 580 9.32 -9.88 -1.07
N THR A 581 9.24 -9.46 -2.33
CA THR A 581 9.83 -10.21 -3.43
C THR A 581 11.33 -10.27 -3.17
N PRO A 582 11.94 -11.43 -2.94
CA PRO A 582 13.36 -11.49 -2.80
C PRO A 582 13.97 -10.95 -4.10
N LEU A 583 14.90 -10.04 -3.99
CA LEU A 583 15.82 -9.81 -5.11
C LEU A 583 16.44 -11.18 -5.38
N SER A 584 16.24 -11.71 -6.57
CA SER A 584 16.59 -13.08 -6.96
C SER A 584 18.06 -13.46 -6.65
N ASP A 585 18.87 -12.49 -6.27
CA ASP A 585 20.30 -12.58 -6.05
C ASP A 585 20.75 -12.06 -4.67
N SER A 586 19.85 -11.89 -3.70
CA SER A 586 20.22 -11.36 -2.39
C SER A 586 20.55 -12.48 -1.38
N HIS A 587 21.67 -12.36 -0.71
CA HIS A 587 22.11 -13.25 0.36
C HIS A 587 22.55 -12.44 1.55
N GLY A 588 22.55 -13.06 2.74
CA GLY A 588 22.75 -12.39 4.00
C GLY A 588 24.18 -12.44 4.52
N ALA A 589 24.62 -11.36 5.14
CA ALA A 589 25.80 -11.33 5.97
C ALA A 589 25.60 -10.42 7.17
N VAL A 590 26.31 -10.69 8.26
CA VAL A 590 26.32 -9.89 9.47
C VAL A 590 27.73 -9.38 9.71
N MET A 591 27.94 -8.08 9.59
CA MET A 591 29.22 -7.42 9.87
C MET A 591 29.35 -7.13 11.36
N ILE A 592 30.50 -7.41 11.93
CA ILE A 592 30.86 -6.99 13.28
C ILE A 592 31.24 -5.51 13.24
N LEU A 593 30.50 -4.71 13.94
CA LEU A 593 30.61 -3.26 13.92
C LEU A 593 31.88 -2.80 14.61
N ASP A 594 32.62 -1.89 13.98
CA ASP A 594 33.65 -1.12 14.66
C ASP A 594 32.98 -0.24 15.72
N PRO A 595 33.39 -0.29 16.98
CA PRO A 595 32.83 0.53 18.06
C PRO A 595 32.86 2.05 17.77
N GLN A 596 33.77 2.52 16.91
CA GLN A 596 33.84 3.94 16.51
C GLN A 596 32.91 4.29 15.34
N GLY A 597 32.19 3.30 14.82
CA GLY A 597 31.28 3.49 13.70
C GLY A 597 29.96 4.20 14.06
N TYR A 598 29.28 4.61 13.03
CA TYR A 598 27.98 5.25 13.07
C TYR A 598 26.87 4.31 13.57
N ILE A 599 26.25 4.62 14.73
CA ILE A 599 25.21 3.80 15.36
C ILE A 599 23.86 4.51 15.24
N ILE A 600 22.82 3.76 14.89
CA ILE A 600 21.47 4.32 14.71
C ILE A 600 20.45 3.65 15.63
N ARG A 601 20.73 2.45 16.13
CA ARG A 601 19.75 1.64 16.85
C ARG A 601 20.35 0.99 18.07
N GLN A 602 19.51 0.83 19.09
CA GLN A 602 19.86 0.02 20.25
C GLN A 602 18.89 -1.15 20.33
N ILE A 603 19.43 -2.30 20.68
CA ILE A 603 18.68 -3.55 20.90
C ILE A 603 18.63 -3.76 22.40
N VAL A 604 17.44 -3.85 22.93
CA VAL A 604 17.20 -3.94 24.38
C VAL A 604 16.50 -5.25 24.69
N LYS A 605 17.10 -6.04 25.57
CA LYS A 605 16.45 -7.20 26.17
C LYS A 605 15.80 -6.77 27.47
N ILE A 606 14.50 -6.99 27.56
CA ILE A 606 13.67 -6.60 28.70
C ILE A 606 13.30 -7.82 29.56
N GLN A 607 12.97 -7.56 30.81
CA GLN A 607 12.41 -8.52 31.77
C GLN A 607 11.19 -7.93 32.46
N GLY A 608 10.28 -8.79 32.93
CA GLY A 608 9.07 -8.35 33.65
C GLY A 608 7.96 -7.90 32.71
N ASP A 609 7.16 -6.91 33.13
CA ASP A 609 6.05 -6.39 32.35
C ASP A 609 6.54 -5.59 31.14
N ARG A 610 6.14 -6.05 29.95
CA ARG A 610 6.55 -5.45 28.67
C ARG A 610 6.01 -4.02 28.48
N ALA A 611 4.81 -3.73 28.97
CA ALA A 611 4.21 -2.41 28.81
C ALA A 611 4.93 -1.37 29.69
N GLU A 612 5.26 -1.74 30.93
CA GLU A 612 6.02 -0.90 31.86
C GLU A 612 7.44 -0.64 31.32
N ALA A 613 8.13 -1.68 30.85
CA ALA A 613 9.45 -1.57 30.25
C ALA A 613 9.46 -0.64 29.04
N LEU A 614 8.49 -0.80 28.12
CA LEU A 614 8.35 0.06 26.93
C LEU A 614 8.07 1.52 27.31
N ALA A 615 7.25 1.77 28.32
CA ALA A 615 6.99 3.12 28.81
C ALA A 615 8.26 3.78 29.38
N ALA A 616 9.02 3.07 30.20
CA ALA A 616 10.28 3.55 30.76
C ALA A 616 11.33 3.83 29.68
N ILE A 617 11.48 2.93 28.71
CA ILE A 617 12.39 3.08 27.57
C ILE A 617 11.98 4.29 26.71
N ALA A 618 10.67 4.47 26.45
CA ALA A 618 10.16 5.57 25.63
C ALA A 618 10.43 6.94 26.26
N VAL A 619 10.32 7.06 27.57
CA VAL A 619 10.65 8.29 28.30
C VAL A 619 12.13 8.64 28.14
N LEU A 620 13.03 7.66 28.31
CA LEU A 620 14.47 7.89 28.15
C LEU A 620 14.88 8.18 26.70
N ALA A 621 14.21 7.56 25.74
CA ALA A 621 14.44 7.81 24.32
C ALA A 621 13.80 9.10 23.81
N GLY A 622 13.20 9.93 24.68
CA GLY A 622 12.55 11.19 24.30
C GLY A 622 11.18 11.04 23.66
N LYS A 623 10.55 9.87 23.78
CA LYS A 623 9.20 9.62 23.24
C LYS A 623 8.20 9.48 24.38
N CYS A 624 7.22 10.35 24.43
CA CYS A 624 6.10 10.19 25.36
C CYS A 624 5.27 8.96 24.97
N PRO A 625 4.98 8.00 25.88
CA PRO A 625 4.13 6.86 25.56
C PRO A 625 2.74 7.36 25.16
N LYS A 626 2.23 6.91 24.03
CA LYS A 626 0.81 7.12 23.68
C LYS A 626 -0.03 6.41 24.73
N LYS A 627 -0.84 7.16 25.47
CA LYS A 627 -1.94 6.61 26.26
C LYS A 627 -3.00 5.99 25.37
#